data_083dfe3a8865b2b378b7b4b9ef24cfbb
#
_entry.id   083dfe3a8865b2b378b7b4b9ef24cfbb
#
_cell.length_a   1.000
_cell.length_b   1.000
_cell.length_c   1.000
_cell.angle_alpha   90.00
_cell.angle_beta   90.00
_cell.angle_gamma   90.00
#
_symmetry.space_group_name_H-M   'P 1'
#
loop_
_entity.id
_entity.type
_entity.pdbx_description
1 polymer ?
#
loop_
_entity_poly.entity_id
_entity_poly.type
_entity_poly.pdbx_seq_one_letter_code
_entity_poly.pdbx_strand_id
1 'polypeptide(L)'
;GWYYMLVICGYLLFVVYLAFSDYGKLKLGGKDDKPDFSYGAWAGMLFSSGIGISLLYFGASEPLDHYFNPPEGTPASLEAARQGLQLTFLHWGLHGWAIYALVGLAVGYFAYRHNQPLALRSALYPLIGKRINGPIGYAVDGFGIIATVFGLGADMGFGVLHLNSGLDYLFGIAHTQWIQVGLITL
;
A
#
# COMPACT_ATOMS: atom_id res chain seq x y z
N GLY A 1 2.11 -17.77 10.80
CA GLY A 1 1.55 -16.91 11.56
C GLY A 1 2.28 -15.95 12.47
N TRP A 2 2.54 -16.33 13.74
CA TRP A 2 3.00 -15.43 14.81
C TRP A 2 4.28 -14.65 14.51
N TYR A 3 5.24 -15.23 13.79
CA TYR A 3 6.51 -14.57 13.43
C TYR A 3 6.26 -13.32 12.56
N TYR A 4 5.42 -13.42 11.54
CA TYR A 4 5.06 -12.28 10.69
C TYR A 4 4.39 -11.18 11.49
N MET A 5 3.50 -11.54 12.42
CA MET A 5 2.84 -10.57 13.30
C MET A 5 3.84 -9.81 14.17
N LEU A 6 4.82 -10.49 14.77
CA LEU A 6 5.87 -9.85 15.55
C LEU A 6 6.71 -8.89 14.70
N VAL A 7 7.08 -9.28 13.48
CA VAL A 7 7.85 -8.42 12.57
C VAL A 7 7.05 -7.17 12.19
N ILE A 8 5.78 -7.32 11.82
CA ILE A 8 4.94 -6.19 11.41
C ILE A 8 4.65 -5.26 12.61
N CYS A 9 4.39 -5.83 13.79
CA CYS A 9 4.28 -5.03 15.03
C CYS A 9 5.57 -4.27 15.32
N GLY A 10 6.73 -4.89 15.10
CA GLY A 10 8.04 -4.24 15.21
C GLY A 10 8.17 -3.05 14.25
N TYR A 11 7.74 -3.20 13.00
CA TYR A 11 7.73 -2.10 12.02
C TYR A 11 6.79 -0.97 12.47
N LEU A 12 5.59 -1.30 12.92
CA LEU A 12 4.64 -0.31 13.43
C LEU A 12 5.22 0.48 14.61
N LEU A 13 5.76 -0.21 15.61
CA LEU A 13 6.37 0.43 16.78
C LEU A 13 7.57 1.31 16.37
N PHE A 14 8.38 0.84 15.43
CA PHE A 14 9.52 1.59 14.92
C PHE A 14 9.08 2.87 14.18
N VAL A 15 8.10 2.79 13.30
CA VAL A 15 7.56 3.96 12.58
C VAL A 15 6.94 4.96 13.55
N VAL A 16 6.18 4.48 14.54
CA VAL A 16 5.60 5.32 15.60
C VAL A 16 6.71 5.99 16.42
N TYR A 17 7.74 5.24 16.82
CA TYR A 17 8.91 5.80 17.50
C TYR A 17 9.57 6.91 16.67
N LEU A 18 9.80 6.69 15.38
CA LEU A 18 10.38 7.71 14.50
C LEU A 18 9.52 8.97 14.46
N ALA A 19 8.20 8.83 14.35
CA ALA A 19 7.27 9.95 14.27
C ALA A 19 7.29 10.84 15.52
N PHE A 20 7.41 10.25 16.71
CA PHE A 20 7.41 10.97 17.98
C PHE A 20 8.80 11.31 18.52
N SER A 21 9.88 10.85 17.88
CA SER A 21 11.25 11.17 18.23
C SER A 21 11.75 12.45 17.55
N ASP A 22 12.98 12.86 17.87
CA ASP A 22 13.64 13.97 17.17
C ASP A 22 13.87 13.67 15.67
N TYR A 23 13.88 12.40 15.27
CA TYR A 23 13.95 12.01 13.87
C TYR A 23 12.70 12.43 13.08
N GLY A 24 11.53 12.50 13.69
CA GLY A 24 10.30 13.00 13.06
C GLY A 24 10.35 14.47 12.67
N LYS A 25 11.29 15.24 13.23
CA LYS A 25 11.54 16.65 12.90
C LYS A 25 12.50 16.83 11.72
N LEU A 26 13.11 15.74 11.23
CA LEU A 26 14.07 15.82 10.12
C LEU A 26 13.33 16.19 8.84
N LYS A 27 13.71 17.35 8.29
CA LYS A 27 13.23 17.78 6.99
C LYS A 27 13.85 16.92 5.89
N LEU A 28 13.04 16.35 5.02
CA LEU A 28 13.49 15.75 3.78
C LEU A 28 13.84 16.88 2.80
N GLY A 29 15.00 16.81 2.17
CA GLY A 29 15.51 17.89 1.32
C GLY A 29 16.48 18.85 2.03
N GLY A 30 16.86 19.91 1.36
CA GLY A 30 17.77 20.94 1.84
C GLY A 30 17.14 21.84 2.92
N LYS A 31 17.98 22.64 3.60
CA LYS A 31 17.50 23.53 4.67
C LYS A 31 16.49 24.57 4.16
N ASP A 32 16.72 25.09 2.96
CA ASP A 32 15.95 26.17 2.35
C ASP A 32 14.90 25.69 1.35
N ASP A 33 14.79 24.37 1.12
CA ASP A 33 13.81 23.81 0.21
C ASP A 33 12.39 24.10 0.69
N LYS A 34 11.52 24.44 -0.23
CA LYS A 34 10.08 24.59 0.03
C LYS A 34 9.34 23.35 -0.44
N PRO A 35 8.13 23.10 0.11
CA PRO A 35 7.29 22.03 -0.41
C PRO A 35 7.00 22.22 -1.92
N ASP A 36 7.14 21.17 -2.71
CA ASP A 36 6.88 21.20 -4.16
C ASP A 36 5.38 21.31 -4.47
N PHE A 37 4.54 20.87 -3.55
CA PHE A 37 3.08 20.86 -3.70
C PHE A 37 2.40 21.71 -2.64
N SER A 38 1.26 22.27 -3.00
CA SER A 38 0.36 22.89 -2.02
C SER A 38 -0.16 21.85 -1.03
N TYR A 39 -0.56 22.28 0.16
CA TYR A 39 -1.09 21.39 1.18
C TYR A 39 -2.31 20.60 0.69
N GLY A 40 -3.21 21.24 -0.08
CA GLY A 40 -4.36 20.58 -0.67
C GLY A 40 -4.00 19.54 -1.72
N ALA A 41 -3.02 19.82 -2.59
CA ALA A 41 -2.53 18.86 -3.58
C ALA A 41 -1.86 17.65 -2.89
N TRP A 42 -1.03 17.91 -1.88
CA TRP A 42 -0.40 16.85 -1.08
C TRP A 42 -1.44 15.96 -0.38
N ALA A 43 -2.44 16.56 0.28
CA ALA A 43 -3.51 15.81 0.92
C ALA A 43 -4.33 14.99 -0.09
N GLY A 44 -4.62 15.56 -1.27
CA GLY A 44 -5.31 14.87 -2.36
C GLY A 44 -4.51 13.66 -2.90
N MET A 45 -3.19 13.80 -3.05
CA MET A 45 -2.32 12.68 -3.46
C MET A 45 -2.30 11.55 -2.42
N LEU A 46 -2.18 11.90 -1.13
CA LEU A 46 -2.23 10.90 -0.05
C LEU A 46 -3.59 10.19 0.02
N PHE A 47 -4.68 10.96 -0.10
CA PHE A 47 -6.02 10.40 -0.14
C PHE A 47 -6.20 9.45 -1.32
N SER A 48 -5.81 9.87 -2.52
CA SER A 48 -5.91 9.06 -3.74
C SER A 48 -5.10 7.76 -3.67
N SER A 49 -3.90 7.80 -3.09
CA SER A 49 -3.08 6.60 -2.92
C SER A 49 -3.53 5.70 -1.77
N GLY A 50 -4.15 6.27 -0.73
CA GLY A 50 -4.60 5.52 0.45
C GLY A 50 -5.98 4.87 0.27
N ILE A 51 -6.88 5.53 -0.45
CA ILE A 51 -8.22 5.01 -0.77
C ILE A 51 -8.20 4.49 -2.21
N GLY A 52 -7.39 3.48 -2.44
CA GLY A 52 -7.35 2.79 -3.71
C GLY A 52 -8.57 1.91 -3.94
N ILE A 53 -8.70 1.44 -5.18
CA ILE A 53 -9.78 0.55 -5.63
C ILE A 53 -9.91 -0.69 -4.75
N SER A 54 -8.77 -1.27 -4.35
CA SER A 54 -8.72 -2.45 -3.48
C SER A 54 -9.39 -2.18 -2.13
N LEU A 55 -9.14 -1.03 -1.49
CA LEU A 55 -9.77 -0.70 -0.22
C LEU A 55 -11.29 -0.56 -0.37
N LEU A 56 -11.76 0.06 -1.44
CA LEU A 56 -13.20 0.19 -1.70
C LEU A 56 -13.87 -1.16 -1.95
N TYR A 57 -13.20 -2.07 -2.65
CA TYR A 57 -13.71 -3.42 -2.93
C TYR A 57 -13.66 -4.30 -1.67
N PHE A 58 -12.49 -4.44 -1.06
CA PHE A 58 -12.28 -5.35 0.07
C PHE A 58 -12.83 -4.81 1.38
N GLY A 59 -13.01 -3.51 1.54
CA GLY A 59 -13.63 -2.92 2.72
C GLY A 59 -15.05 -3.43 3.00
N ALA A 60 -15.76 -3.84 1.95
CA ALA A 60 -17.07 -4.46 2.07
C ALA A 60 -17.01 -5.99 1.94
N SER A 61 -16.25 -6.51 0.96
CA SER A 61 -16.23 -7.94 0.65
C SER A 61 -15.48 -8.78 1.70
N GLU A 62 -14.37 -8.28 2.23
CA GLU A 62 -13.54 -9.04 3.18
C GLU A 62 -14.24 -9.33 4.52
N PRO A 63 -14.89 -8.36 5.19
CA PRO A 63 -15.65 -8.68 6.41
C PRO A 63 -16.79 -9.67 6.14
N LEU A 64 -17.44 -9.60 4.98
CA LEU A 64 -18.49 -10.54 4.61
C LEU A 64 -17.95 -11.93 4.30
N ASP A 65 -16.80 -12.02 3.61
CA ASP A 65 -16.16 -13.31 3.36
C ASP A 65 -15.77 -14.00 4.67
N HIS A 66 -15.12 -13.29 5.58
CA HIS A 66 -14.80 -13.83 6.91
C HIS A 66 -16.04 -14.13 7.77
N TYR A 67 -17.16 -13.45 7.56
CA TYR A 67 -18.41 -13.77 8.24
C TYR A 67 -18.99 -15.10 7.79
N PHE A 68 -18.97 -15.35 6.47
CA PHE A 68 -19.48 -16.59 5.90
C PHE A 68 -18.47 -17.74 5.89
N ASN A 69 -17.17 -17.41 5.86
CA ASN A 69 -16.07 -18.37 5.84
C ASN A 69 -15.03 -18.03 6.91
N PRO A 70 -15.39 -18.02 8.22
CA PRO A 70 -14.44 -17.65 9.25
C PRO A 70 -13.29 -18.66 9.33
N PRO A 71 -12.05 -18.20 9.60
CA PRO A 71 -10.92 -19.10 9.85
C PRO A 71 -11.16 -20.06 11.02
N GLU A 72 -11.92 -19.62 12.01
CA GLU A 72 -12.27 -20.41 13.20
C GLU A 72 -13.74 -20.17 13.58
N GLY A 73 -14.39 -21.19 14.12
CA GLY A 73 -15.75 -21.08 14.65
C GLY A 73 -16.84 -21.38 13.62
N THR A 74 -18.07 -20.95 13.94
CA THR A 74 -19.27 -21.24 13.14
C THR A 74 -19.57 -20.10 12.18
N PRO A 75 -19.73 -20.37 10.87
CA PRO A 75 -20.16 -19.37 9.89
C PRO A 75 -21.45 -18.65 10.29
N ALA A 76 -21.60 -17.40 9.85
CA ALA A 76 -22.79 -16.56 10.06
C ALA A 76 -23.17 -16.37 11.53
N SER A 77 -22.20 -16.45 12.44
CA SER A 77 -22.38 -16.22 13.87
C SER A 77 -21.92 -14.83 14.29
N LEU A 78 -22.32 -14.39 15.49
CA LEU A 78 -21.83 -13.13 16.07
C LEU A 78 -20.29 -13.16 16.25
N GLU A 79 -19.74 -14.33 16.57
CA GLU A 79 -18.29 -14.50 16.71
C GLU A 79 -17.59 -14.38 15.35
N ALA A 80 -18.12 -14.99 14.29
CA ALA A 80 -17.63 -14.82 12.95
C ALA A 80 -17.67 -13.35 12.47
N ALA A 81 -18.73 -12.60 12.83
CA ALA A 81 -18.82 -11.19 12.52
C ALA A 81 -17.73 -10.36 13.21
N ARG A 82 -17.48 -10.62 14.51
CA ARG A 82 -16.40 -9.96 15.27
C ARG A 82 -15.03 -10.30 14.70
N GLN A 83 -14.78 -11.57 14.40
CA GLN A 83 -13.52 -12.03 13.82
C GLN A 83 -13.31 -11.42 12.44
N GLY A 84 -14.34 -11.36 11.60
CA GLY A 84 -14.28 -10.73 10.28
C GLY A 84 -13.85 -9.27 10.35
N LEU A 85 -14.46 -8.49 11.24
CA LEU A 85 -14.05 -7.09 11.45
C LEU A 85 -12.62 -6.98 11.99
N GLN A 86 -12.22 -7.81 12.94
CA GLN A 86 -10.87 -7.80 13.49
C GLN A 86 -9.81 -8.08 12.42
N LEU A 87 -10.03 -9.08 11.57
CA LEU A 87 -9.13 -9.45 10.48
C LEU A 87 -9.07 -8.35 9.43
N THR A 88 -10.21 -7.77 9.06
CA THR A 88 -10.26 -6.64 8.13
C THR A 88 -9.50 -5.42 8.66
N PHE A 89 -9.69 -5.05 9.94
CA PHE A 89 -8.92 -3.96 10.55
C PHE A 89 -7.43 -4.29 10.71
N LEU A 90 -7.08 -5.54 10.91
CA LEU A 90 -5.68 -5.96 10.93
C LEU A 90 -5.03 -5.81 9.54
N HIS A 91 -5.73 -6.22 8.50
CA HIS A 91 -5.25 -6.19 7.12
C HIS A 91 -5.13 -4.75 6.59
N TRP A 92 -6.18 -3.93 6.75
CA TRP A 92 -6.26 -2.59 6.17
C TRP A 92 -5.92 -1.46 7.16
N GLY A 93 -5.63 -1.80 8.42
CA GLY A 93 -5.28 -0.84 9.44
C GLY A 93 -3.79 -0.55 9.53
N LEU A 94 -3.37 -0.06 10.69
CA LEU A 94 -2.01 0.44 10.92
C LEU A 94 -0.90 -0.58 10.62
N HIS A 95 -1.15 -1.87 10.80
CA HIS A 95 -0.17 -2.91 10.55
C HIS A 95 0.22 -3.01 9.05
N GLY A 96 -0.77 -3.00 8.16
CA GLY A 96 -0.52 -2.97 6.72
C GLY A 96 0.22 -1.70 6.30
N TRP A 97 -0.25 -0.55 6.76
CA TRP A 97 0.35 0.74 6.42
C TRP A 97 1.74 0.97 7.01
N ALA A 98 2.10 0.30 8.10
CA ALA A 98 3.45 0.38 8.66
C ALA A 98 4.53 -0.10 7.68
N ILE A 99 4.24 -1.11 6.86
CA ILE A 99 5.17 -1.60 5.83
C ILE A 99 5.40 -0.53 4.77
N TYR A 100 4.33 0.08 4.25
CA TYR A 100 4.43 1.17 3.26
C TYR A 100 5.17 2.37 3.83
N ALA A 101 4.84 2.77 5.05
CA ALA A 101 5.50 3.89 5.73
C ALA A 101 7.00 3.64 5.91
N LEU A 102 7.40 2.43 6.32
CA LEU A 102 8.82 2.08 6.49
C LEU A 102 9.59 2.18 5.17
N VAL A 103 9.04 1.58 4.10
CA VAL A 103 9.67 1.62 2.76
C VAL A 103 9.73 3.05 2.23
N GLY A 104 8.62 3.79 2.33
CA GLY A 104 8.54 5.18 1.89
C GLY A 104 9.51 6.09 2.62
N LEU A 105 9.61 5.95 3.95
CA LEU A 105 10.58 6.70 4.78
C LEU A 105 12.02 6.36 4.40
N ALA A 106 12.34 5.08 4.21
CA ALA A 106 13.70 4.67 3.85
C ALA A 106 14.09 5.24 2.47
N VAL A 107 13.26 5.05 1.46
CA VAL A 107 13.54 5.56 0.11
C VAL A 107 13.60 7.09 0.11
N GLY A 108 12.64 7.78 0.74
CA GLY A 108 12.59 9.23 0.83
C GLY A 108 13.80 9.80 1.57
N TYR A 109 14.19 9.21 2.70
CA TYR A 109 15.33 9.66 3.46
C TYR A 109 16.64 9.56 2.67
N PHE A 110 16.92 8.43 2.05
CA PHE A 110 18.16 8.28 1.28
C PHE A 110 18.16 9.10 -0.02
N ALA A 111 17.02 9.23 -0.68
CA ALA A 111 16.92 10.06 -1.88
C ALA A 111 17.11 11.54 -1.56
N TYR A 112 16.36 12.10 -0.62
CA TYR A 112 16.32 13.55 -0.40
C TYR A 112 17.39 14.06 0.57
N ARG A 113 17.89 13.23 1.51
CA ARG A 113 18.93 13.64 2.47
C ARG A 113 20.34 13.20 2.08
N HIS A 114 20.46 12.12 1.31
CA HIS A 114 21.77 11.57 0.91
C HIS A 114 22.01 11.62 -0.60
N ASN A 115 21.14 12.32 -1.35
CA ASN A 115 21.26 12.49 -2.80
C ASN A 115 21.41 11.15 -3.55
N GLN A 116 20.72 10.09 -3.06
CA GLN A 116 20.67 8.81 -3.73
C GLN A 116 19.52 8.79 -4.74
N PRO A 117 19.52 7.88 -5.73
CA PRO A 117 18.39 7.73 -6.63
C PRO A 117 17.07 7.49 -5.88
N LEU A 118 15.96 8.02 -6.38
CA LEU A 118 14.62 7.74 -5.85
C LEU A 118 14.19 6.33 -6.29
N ALA A 119 14.79 5.32 -5.67
CA ALA A 119 14.63 3.92 -6.03
C ALA A 119 14.83 3.02 -4.81
N LEU A 120 14.27 1.80 -4.82
CA LEU A 120 14.34 0.86 -3.70
C LEU A 120 15.77 0.53 -3.31
N ARG A 121 16.69 0.44 -4.27
CA ARG A 121 18.11 0.17 -4.02
C ARG A 121 18.75 1.17 -3.07
N SER A 122 18.25 2.40 -3.03
CA SER A 122 18.81 3.46 -2.19
C SER A 122 18.65 3.17 -0.70
N ALA A 123 17.62 2.44 -0.30
CA ALA A 123 17.44 1.96 1.08
C ALA A 123 18.54 0.99 1.52
N LEU A 124 19.25 0.36 0.58
CA LEU A 124 20.36 -0.54 0.86
C LEU A 124 21.72 0.18 1.00
N TYR A 125 21.76 1.50 0.73
CA TYR A 125 23.01 2.26 0.78
C TYR A 125 23.81 2.09 2.09
N PRO A 126 23.19 2.08 3.29
CA PRO A 126 23.92 1.88 4.53
C PRO A 126 24.60 0.52 4.65
N LEU A 127 24.07 -0.49 3.96
CA LEU A 127 24.54 -1.89 4.04
C LEU A 127 25.64 -2.18 3.02
N ILE A 128 25.46 -1.72 1.78
CA ILE A 128 26.35 -2.09 0.67
C ILE A 128 27.05 -0.87 -0.01
N GLY A 129 26.80 0.33 0.47
CA GLY A 129 27.45 1.57 -0.01
C GLY A 129 27.24 1.76 -1.52
N LYS A 130 28.29 2.17 -2.23
CA LYS A 130 28.25 2.43 -3.69
C LYS A 130 27.87 1.22 -4.53
N ARG A 131 27.87 0.00 -3.99
CA ARG A 131 27.44 -1.22 -4.71
C ARG A 131 25.96 -1.23 -5.06
N ILE A 132 25.16 -0.29 -4.53
CA ILE A 132 23.78 -0.06 -4.99
C ILE A 132 23.73 0.30 -6.48
N ASN A 133 24.79 0.85 -7.06
CA ASN A 133 24.89 1.19 -8.48
C ASN A 133 25.47 0.03 -9.33
N GLY A 134 25.37 -1.19 -8.83
CA GLY A 134 25.82 -2.40 -9.49
C GLY A 134 24.69 -3.45 -9.62
N PRO A 135 25.04 -4.68 -10.02
CA PRO A 135 24.05 -5.74 -10.29
C PRO A 135 23.07 -6.01 -9.16
N ILE A 136 23.53 -5.94 -7.90
CA ILE A 136 22.66 -6.15 -6.72
C ILE A 136 21.58 -5.07 -6.65
N GLY A 137 21.97 -3.78 -6.77
CA GLY A 137 21.01 -2.69 -6.74
C GLY A 137 20.04 -2.73 -7.92
N TYR A 138 20.51 -3.03 -9.12
CA TYR A 138 19.64 -3.18 -10.29
C TYR A 138 18.70 -4.36 -10.18
N ALA A 139 19.13 -5.47 -9.56
CA ALA A 139 18.23 -6.59 -9.27
C ALA A 139 17.11 -6.19 -8.30
N VAL A 140 17.44 -5.43 -7.24
CA VAL A 140 16.43 -4.93 -6.28
C VAL A 140 15.41 -4.02 -6.97
N ASP A 141 15.87 -3.09 -7.81
CA ASP A 141 14.95 -2.22 -8.56
C ASP A 141 14.11 -3.03 -9.57
N GLY A 142 14.71 -4.02 -10.23
CA GLY A 142 14.02 -4.92 -11.15
C GLY A 142 12.90 -5.70 -10.45
N PHE A 143 13.16 -6.26 -9.27
CA PHE A 143 12.12 -6.90 -8.46
C PHE A 143 11.04 -5.91 -8.02
N GLY A 144 11.41 -4.69 -7.65
CA GLY A 144 10.45 -3.64 -7.31
C GLY A 144 9.54 -3.28 -8.48
N ILE A 145 10.10 -3.14 -9.69
CA ILE A 145 9.33 -2.86 -10.90
C ILE A 145 8.36 -4.03 -11.20
N ILE A 146 8.85 -5.26 -11.17
CA ILE A 146 8.02 -6.45 -11.39
C ILE A 146 6.86 -6.48 -10.39
N ALA A 147 7.15 -6.32 -9.09
CA ALA A 147 6.13 -6.31 -8.05
C ALA A 147 5.09 -5.19 -8.28
N THR A 148 5.54 -4.01 -8.67
CA THR A 148 4.67 -2.87 -8.98
C THR A 148 3.76 -3.16 -10.18
N VAL A 149 4.29 -3.72 -11.26
CA VAL A 149 3.50 -4.07 -12.45
C VAL A 149 2.43 -5.10 -12.12
N PHE A 150 2.76 -6.16 -11.37
CA PHE A 150 1.78 -7.16 -10.95
C PHE A 150 0.75 -6.59 -9.98
N GLY A 151 1.17 -5.77 -9.01
CA GLY A 151 0.28 -5.11 -8.05
C GLY A 151 -0.72 -4.19 -8.75
N LEU A 152 -0.24 -3.29 -9.61
CA LEU A 152 -1.10 -2.39 -10.38
C LEU A 152 -2.04 -3.16 -11.32
N GLY A 153 -1.55 -4.22 -11.97
CA GLY A 153 -2.38 -5.07 -12.83
C GLY A 153 -3.54 -5.73 -12.06
N ALA A 154 -3.28 -6.21 -10.85
CA ALA A 154 -4.31 -6.77 -9.98
C ALA A 154 -5.32 -5.70 -9.54
N ASP A 155 -4.85 -4.54 -9.06
CA ASP A 155 -5.70 -3.43 -8.61
C ASP A 155 -6.59 -2.90 -9.74
N MET A 156 -6.03 -2.70 -10.94
CA MET A 156 -6.80 -2.28 -12.12
C MET A 156 -7.84 -3.33 -12.50
N GLY A 157 -7.48 -4.62 -12.43
CA GLY A 157 -8.42 -5.72 -12.70
C GLY A 157 -9.62 -5.67 -11.75
N PHE A 158 -9.40 -5.57 -10.45
CA PHE A 158 -10.47 -5.42 -9.45
C PHE A 158 -11.29 -4.14 -9.69
N GLY A 159 -10.63 -3.03 -10.02
CA GLY A 159 -11.29 -1.76 -10.29
C GLY A 159 -12.25 -1.83 -11.45
N VAL A 160 -11.82 -2.44 -12.54
CA VAL A 160 -12.65 -2.60 -13.74
C VAL A 160 -13.85 -3.53 -13.49
N LEU A 161 -13.63 -4.63 -12.78
CA LEU A 161 -14.71 -5.53 -12.39
C LEU A 161 -15.74 -4.81 -11.51
N HIS A 162 -15.28 -4.04 -10.53
CA HIS A 162 -16.14 -3.28 -9.64
C HIS A 162 -16.92 -2.19 -10.39
N LEU A 163 -16.23 -1.43 -11.24
CA LEU A 163 -16.86 -0.39 -12.06
C LEU A 163 -17.88 -0.99 -13.02
N ASN A 164 -17.55 -2.08 -13.71
CA ASN A 164 -18.49 -2.75 -14.61
C ASN A 164 -19.72 -3.30 -13.87
N SER A 165 -19.53 -3.83 -12.65
CA SER A 165 -20.66 -4.26 -11.80
C SER A 165 -21.57 -3.09 -11.42
N GLY A 166 -20.99 -1.93 -11.08
CA GLY A 166 -21.75 -0.72 -10.83
C GLY A 166 -22.52 -0.20 -12.05
N LEU A 167 -21.88 -0.23 -13.22
CA LEU A 167 -22.50 0.17 -14.49
C LEU A 167 -23.63 -0.78 -14.90
N ASP A 168 -23.47 -2.09 -14.68
CA ASP A 168 -24.54 -3.06 -14.91
C ASP A 168 -25.74 -2.79 -13.98
N TYR A 169 -25.48 -2.63 -12.69
CA TYR A 169 -26.52 -2.36 -11.71
C TYR A 169 -27.30 -1.06 -11.98
N LEU A 170 -26.61 0.02 -12.39
CA LEU A 170 -27.23 1.34 -12.58
C LEU A 170 -27.83 1.52 -13.97
N PHE A 171 -27.22 0.96 -15.01
CA PHE A 171 -27.53 1.25 -16.41
C PHE A 171 -27.79 0.02 -17.26
N GLY A 172 -27.70 -1.20 -16.69
CA GLY A 172 -27.89 -2.45 -17.44
C GLY A 172 -26.77 -2.73 -18.45
N ILE A 173 -25.56 -2.18 -18.23
CA ILE A 173 -24.42 -2.40 -19.12
C ILE A 173 -23.83 -3.78 -18.84
N ALA A 174 -23.92 -4.69 -19.80
CA ALA A 174 -23.56 -6.08 -19.63
C ALA A 174 -22.09 -6.29 -19.19
N HIS A 175 -21.88 -7.34 -18.39
CA HIS A 175 -20.54 -7.80 -18.01
C HIS A 175 -19.86 -8.51 -19.18
N THR A 176 -19.18 -7.76 -20.05
CA THR A 176 -18.42 -8.34 -21.16
C THR A 176 -16.95 -7.94 -21.10
N GLN A 177 -16.09 -8.82 -21.58
CA GLN A 177 -14.65 -8.56 -21.67
C GLN A 177 -14.33 -7.29 -22.47
N TRP A 178 -15.10 -7.01 -23.53
CA TRP A 178 -14.89 -5.83 -24.36
C TRP A 178 -15.20 -4.51 -23.62
N ILE A 179 -16.22 -4.50 -22.79
CA ILE A 179 -16.53 -3.34 -21.94
C ILE A 179 -15.43 -3.15 -20.91
N GLN A 180 -14.94 -4.22 -20.30
CA GLN A 180 -13.83 -4.16 -19.34
C GLN A 180 -12.54 -3.63 -19.98
N VAL A 181 -12.22 -4.10 -21.20
CA VAL A 181 -11.08 -3.56 -21.98
C VAL A 181 -11.27 -2.07 -22.28
N GLY A 182 -12.48 -1.67 -22.66
CA GLY A 182 -12.82 -0.26 -22.87
C GLY A 182 -12.60 0.59 -21.61
N LEU A 183 -13.03 0.09 -20.44
CA LEU A 183 -12.88 0.78 -19.15
C LEU A 183 -11.42 0.90 -18.69
N ILE A 184 -10.56 -0.08 -19.03
CA ILE A 184 -9.11 0.00 -18.72
C ILE A 184 -8.39 1.05 -19.58
N THR A 185 -8.90 1.31 -20.79
CA THR A 185 -8.24 2.21 -21.75
C THR A 185 -8.66 3.66 -21.64
N LEU A 186 -9.67 3.97 -20.81
CA LEU A 186 -10.13 5.32 -20.48
C LEU A 186 -9.28 5.92 -19.36
#